data_c836bce08130591e5c090aacbe4c47ec
#
_entry.id   c836bce08130591e5c090aacbe4c47ec
#
_cell.length_a   1.000
_cell.length_b   1.000
_cell.length_c   1.000
_cell.angle_alpha   90.00
_cell.angle_beta   90.00
_cell.angle_gamma   90.00
#
_symmetry.space_group_name_H-M   'P 1'
#
loop_
_entity.id
_entity.type
_entity.pdbx_description
1 polymer ?
#
loop_
_entity_poly.entity_id
_entity_poly.type
_entity_poly.pdbx_seq_one_letter_code
_entity_poly.pdbx_strand_id
1 'polypeptide(L)'
;EKDKKDIEDAIKIGFKLIVISFVQTPEDVKEAIELVKGRAKIIAKLEKPLVMEKLPEIISLADGIMIGRGDFAVEASYEVIPVYERMIIEECNRQNKPVIVATQMLESMIENPFPTRAEVSDVATACYNCADDVMLSAETTVGKFPEMAIGLMSRILKTVESEEHKEVLDRYIEFNKQFTNICPKLQEKVNSAIKNGAKALYLIEPDDKTVGQISKMRLRTPFFPFFKDEQLEQLCRMYYGCDPVLMEKELSEKEIVSYIAKRQGIKESEVALIK
;
A
#
# COMPACT_ATOMS: atom_id res chain seq x y z
N GLU A 1 0.37 -29.12 -4.67
CA GLU A 1 1.06 -29.23 -5.99
C GLU A 1 0.53 -28.22 -7.03
N LYS A 2 -0.80 -27.96 -7.05
CA LYS A 2 -1.39 -26.99 -7.97
C LYS A 2 -0.79 -25.60 -7.75
N ASP A 3 -0.81 -25.11 -6.50
CA ASP A 3 -0.31 -23.77 -6.17
C ASP A 3 1.17 -23.59 -6.49
N LYS A 4 1.99 -24.64 -6.31
CA LYS A 4 3.41 -24.62 -6.72
C LYS A 4 3.57 -24.43 -8.23
N LYS A 5 2.73 -25.07 -9.01
CA LYS A 5 2.72 -24.92 -10.46
C LYS A 5 2.23 -23.52 -10.86
N ASP A 6 1.18 -23.04 -10.23
CA ASP A 6 0.60 -21.72 -10.51
C ASP A 6 1.61 -20.60 -10.19
N ILE A 7 2.38 -20.72 -9.09
CA ILE A 7 3.48 -19.80 -8.76
C ILE A 7 4.57 -19.82 -9.84
N GLU A 8 5.02 -21.02 -10.27
CA GLU A 8 6.03 -21.14 -11.30
C GLU A 8 5.55 -20.58 -12.64
N ASP A 9 4.29 -20.80 -13.01
CA ASP A 9 3.72 -20.28 -14.25
C ASP A 9 3.55 -18.74 -14.18
N ALA A 10 3.13 -18.19 -13.03
CA ALA A 10 3.07 -16.75 -12.79
C ALA A 10 4.45 -16.07 -12.94
N ILE A 11 5.49 -16.67 -12.34
CA ILE A 11 6.87 -16.17 -12.46
C ILE A 11 7.35 -16.21 -13.93
N LYS A 12 7.06 -17.29 -14.67
CA LYS A 12 7.43 -17.40 -16.10
C LYS A 12 6.74 -16.35 -16.98
N ILE A 13 5.50 -15.99 -16.65
CA ILE A 13 4.75 -14.93 -17.34
C ILE A 13 5.31 -13.56 -17.02
N GLY A 14 6.06 -13.41 -15.91
CA GLY A 14 6.74 -12.17 -15.52
C GLY A 14 6.15 -11.45 -14.33
N PHE A 15 5.19 -12.06 -13.60
CA PHE A 15 4.68 -11.47 -12.35
C PHE A 15 5.79 -11.34 -11.31
N LYS A 16 5.87 -10.17 -10.68
CA LYS A 16 6.86 -9.83 -9.66
C LYS A 16 6.28 -9.80 -8.23
N LEU A 17 4.96 -9.75 -8.10
CA LEU A 17 4.24 -9.83 -6.84
C LEU A 17 3.31 -11.04 -6.87
N ILE A 18 3.36 -11.86 -5.84
CA ILE A 18 2.51 -13.04 -5.69
C ILE A 18 1.76 -12.94 -4.38
N VAL A 19 0.44 -12.98 -4.45
CA VAL A 19 -0.44 -12.98 -3.27
C VAL A 19 -0.71 -14.43 -2.86
N ILE A 20 -0.39 -14.77 -1.61
CA ILE A 20 -0.67 -16.09 -1.04
C ILE A 20 -1.92 -15.98 -0.18
N SER A 21 -2.99 -16.67 -0.58
CA SER A 21 -4.26 -16.72 0.16
C SER A 21 -4.19 -17.67 1.34
N PHE A 22 -5.06 -17.47 2.32
CA PHE A 22 -5.24 -18.33 3.49
C PHE A 22 -3.99 -18.55 4.34
N VAL A 23 -3.10 -17.57 4.40
CA VAL A 23 -1.97 -17.59 5.34
C VAL A 23 -2.51 -17.68 6.76
N GLN A 24 -1.98 -18.61 7.56
CA GLN A 24 -2.36 -18.82 8.95
C GLN A 24 -1.16 -18.75 9.90
N THR A 25 0.00 -19.17 9.42
CA THR A 25 1.22 -19.29 10.22
C THR A 25 2.43 -18.64 9.52
N PRO A 26 3.49 -18.31 10.26
CA PRO A 26 4.75 -17.89 9.65
C PRO A 26 5.35 -18.91 8.69
N GLU A 27 5.09 -20.20 8.93
CA GLU A 27 5.56 -21.32 8.10
C GLU A 27 4.97 -21.27 6.70
N ASP A 28 3.71 -20.87 6.55
CA ASP A 28 3.05 -20.71 5.24
C ASP A 28 3.79 -19.66 4.39
N VAL A 29 4.19 -18.55 5.02
CA VAL A 29 4.97 -17.49 4.35
C VAL A 29 6.36 -17.98 3.98
N LYS A 30 7.04 -18.71 4.89
CA LYS A 30 8.37 -19.28 4.63
C LYS A 30 8.34 -20.27 3.46
N GLU A 31 7.32 -21.15 3.38
CA GLU A 31 7.15 -22.07 2.24
C GLU A 31 7.01 -21.29 0.92
N ALA A 32 6.21 -20.22 0.91
CA ALA A 32 6.05 -19.39 -0.27
C ALA A 32 7.38 -18.71 -0.68
N ILE A 33 8.15 -18.18 0.28
CA ILE A 33 9.47 -17.57 0.02
C ILE A 33 10.44 -18.61 -0.59
N GLU A 34 10.45 -19.83 -0.07
CA GLU A 34 11.28 -20.93 -0.59
C GLU A 34 10.87 -21.31 -2.02
N LEU A 35 9.59 -21.25 -2.35
CA LEU A 35 9.08 -21.56 -3.69
C LEU A 35 9.48 -20.49 -4.70
N VAL A 36 9.33 -19.20 -4.37
CA VAL A 36 9.65 -18.12 -5.30
C VAL A 36 11.16 -17.91 -5.47
N LYS A 37 11.99 -18.27 -4.49
CA LYS A 37 13.47 -18.19 -4.55
C LYS A 37 13.97 -16.80 -4.97
N GLY A 38 13.37 -15.75 -4.42
CA GLY A 38 13.72 -14.37 -4.72
C GLY A 38 13.31 -13.86 -6.12
N ARG A 39 12.55 -14.64 -6.89
CA ARG A 39 12.10 -14.25 -8.25
C ARG A 39 10.83 -13.38 -8.24
N ALA A 40 10.14 -13.32 -7.10
CA ALA A 40 8.97 -12.48 -6.86
C ALA A 40 8.88 -12.09 -5.38
N LYS A 41 8.15 -11.04 -5.08
CA LYS A 41 7.78 -10.59 -3.74
C LYS A 41 6.51 -11.29 -3.26
N ILE A 42 6.41 -11.54 -1.95
CA ILE A 42 5.29 -12.26 -1.34
C ILE A 42 4.40 -11.28 -0.58
N ILE A 43 3.13 -11.26 -0.97
CA ILE A 43 2.07 -10.55 -0.26
C ILE A 43 1.23 -11.61 0.48
N ALA A 44 1.24 -11.56 1.80
CA ALA A 44 0.43 -12.49 2.60
C ALA A 44 -1.02 -11.97 2.72
N LYS A 45 -1.98 -12.77 2.25
CA LYS A 45 -3.39 -12.46 2.41
C LYS A 45 -3.92 -13.09 3.70
N LEU A 46 -4.36 -12.23 4.61
CA LEU A 46 -4.86 -12.60 5.94
C LEU A 46 -6.39 -12.68 5.90
N GLU A 47 -6.91 -13.87 6.16
CA GLU A 47 -8.32 -14.21 5.99
C GLU A 47 -8.87 -15.06 7.14
N LYS A 48 -8.05 -15.40 8.13
CA LYS A 48 -8.43 -16.28 9.25
C LYS A 48 -8.02 -15.70 10.60
N PRO A 49 -8.83 -15.86 11.65
CA PRO A 49 -8.52 -15.34 12.99
C PRO A 49 -7.20 -15.84 13.58
N LEU A 50 -6.78 -17.05 13.20
CA LEU A 50 -5.56 -17.67 13.70
C LEU A 50 -4.30 -16.83 13.43
N VAL A 51 -4.29 -16.02 12.38
CA VAL A 51 -3.15 -15.14 12.05
C VAL A 51 -2.85 -14.15 13.18
N MET A 52 -3.84 -13.78 13.98
CA MET A 52 -3.69 -12.81 15.07
C MET A 52 -2.75 -13.28 16.17
N GLU A 53 -2.58 -14.59 16.35
CA GLU A 53 -1.68 -15.18 17.36
C GLU A 53 -0.20 -14.94 17.00
N LYS A 54 0.13 -14.84 15.72
CA LYS A 54 1.49 -14.72 15.19
C LYS A 54 1.64 -13.53 14.23
N LEU A 55 0.75 -12.55 14.35
CA LEU A 55 0.66 -11.42 13.42
C LEU A 55 1.99 -10.71 13.18
N PRO A 56 2.78 -10.32 14.22
CA PRO A 56 4.04 -9.62 14.00
C PRO A 56 5.07 -10.47 13.23
N GLU A 57 5.09 -11.79 13.45
CA GLU A 57 6.03 -12.69 12.77
C GLU A 57 5.65 -12.86 11.30
N ILE A 58 4.36 -13.06 10.99
CA ILE A 58 3.84 -13.17 9.63
C ILE A 58 4.17 -11.90 8.84
N ILE A 59 3.88 -10.72 9.40
CA ILE A 59 4.15 -9.43 8.75
C ILE A 59 5.65 -9.22 8.52
N SER A 60 6.50 -9.63 9.46
CA SER A 60 7.96 -9.47 9.32
C SER A 60 8.53 -10.26 8.15
N LEU A 61 7.96 -11.42 7.86
CA LEU A 61 8.39 -12.33 6.79
C LEU A 61 7.89 -11.91 5.41
N ALA A 62 6.65 -11.42 5.33
CA ALA A 62 6.03 -11.01 4.07
C ALA A 62 6.62 -9.67 3.57
N ASP A 63 6.58 -9.44 2.24
CA ASP A 63 6.94 -8.16 1.64
C ASP A 63 5.79 -7.14 1.77
N GLY A 64 4.54 -7.60 1.84
CA GLY A 64 3.36 -6.78 2.08
C GLY A 64 2.18 -7.62 2.57
N ILE A 65 1.11 -6.97 2.96
CA ILE A 65 -0.08 -7.61 3.54
C ILE A 65 -1.33 -7.21 2.76
N MET A 66 -2.24 -8.18 2.59
CA MET A 66 -3.60 -7.94 2.10
C MET A 66 -4.59 -8.46 3.13
N ILE A 67 -5.57 -7.65 3.51
CA ILE A 67 -6.63 -8.04 4.45
C ILE A 67 -7.84 -8.49 3.63
N GLY A 68 -8.15 -9.79 3.67
CA GLY A 68 -9.27 -10.39 2.97
C GLY A 68 -10.51 -10.50 3.85
N ARG A 69 -11.29 -9.44 3.95
CA ARG A 69 -12.40 -9.31 4.93
C ARG A 69 -13.56 -10.26 4.67
N GLY A 70 -13.80 -10.64 3.42
CA GLY A 70 -14.87 -11.56 3.04
C GLY A 70 -14.74 -12.93 3.72
N ASP A 71 -13.56 -13.55 3.64
CA ASP A 71 -13.29 -14.84 4.25
C ASP A 71 -13.11 -14.73 5.77
N PHE A 72 -12.57 -13.60 6.28
CA PHE A 72 -12.59 -13.32 7.72
C PHE A 72 -14.01 -13.38 8.31
N ALA A 73 -15.01 -12.87 7.57
CA ALA A 73 -16.39 -12.86 8.02
C ALA A 73 -17.02 -14.27 8.12
N VAL A 74 -16.47 -15.24 7.39
CA VAL A 74 -16.92 -16.64 7.45
C VAL A 74 -16.31 -17.39 8.64
N GLU A 75 -15.06 -17.05 8.98
CA GLU A 75 -14.27 -17.77 10.00
C GLU A 75 -14.34 -17.08 11.39
N ALA A 76 -14.66 -15.80 11.43
CA ALA A 76 -14.81 -15.00 12.65
C ALA A 76 -16.21 -14.39 12.74
N SER A 77 -16.57 -13.86 13.90
CA SER A 77 -17.79 -13.07 14.02
C SER A 77 -17.61 -11.70 13.35
N TYR A 78 -18.67 -11.18 12.73
CA TYR A 78 -18.63 -9.92 11.98
C TYR A 78 -18.14 -8.73 12.81
N GLU A 79 -18.49 -8.69 14.09
CA GLU A 79 -18.16 -7.60 15.01
C GLU A 79 -16.69 -7.46 15.33
N VAL A 80 -15.87 -8.50 15.14
CA VAL A 80 -14.42 -8.44 15.40
C VAL A 80 -13.61 -8.00 14.17
N ILE A 81 -14.18 -8.06 12.97
CA ILE A 81 -13.47 -7.73 11.73
C ILE A 81 -12.87 -6.32 11.76
N PRO A 82 -13.62 -5.25 12.13
CA PRO A 82 -13.04 -3.91 12.19
C PRO A 82 -11.89 -3.79 13.21
N VAL A 83 -11.93 -4.59 14.28
CA VAL A 83 -10.86 -4.62 15.30
C VAL A 83 -9.61 -5.27 14.72
N TYR A 84 -9.75 -6.43 14.07
CA TYR A 84 -8.62 -7.15 13.46
C TYR A 84 -8.02 -6.35 12.30
N GLU A 85 -8.85 -5.77 11.44
CA GLU A 85 -8.38 -4.87 10.37
C GLU A 85 -7.49 -3.76 10.93
N ARG A 86 -7.96 -3.08 11.97
CA ARG A 86 -7.19 -2.03 12.62
C ARG A 86 -5.88 -2.54 13.20
N MET A 87 -5.89 -3.63 13.94
CA MET A 87 -4.68 -4.23 14.52
C MET A 87 -3.66 -4.63 13.45
N ILE A 88 -4.12 -5.18 12.32
CA ILE A 88 -3.26 -5.56 11.20
C ILE A 88 -2.62 -4.31 10.58
N ILE A 89 -3.41 -3.25 10.31
CA ILE A 89 -2.90 -1.99 9.76
C ILE A 89 -1.87 -1.36 10.69
N GLU A 90 -2.14 -1.29 11.99
CA GLU A 90 -1.22 -0.75 13.00
C GLU A 90 0.09 -1.52 13.03
N GLU A 91 0.05 -2.85 12.96
CA GLU A 91 1.26 -3.67 12.95
C GLU A 91 2.04 -3.53 11.64
N CYS A 92 1.36 -3.46 10.49
CA CYS A 92 2.00 -3.16 9.21
C CYS A 92 2.70 -1.79 9.23
N ASN A 93 2.06 -0.78 9.79
CA ASN A 93 2.64 0.55 9.94
C ASN A 93 3.87 0.53 10.85
N ARG A 94 3.86 -0.25 11.94
CA ARG A 94 5.00 -0.42 12.86
C ARG A 94 6.21 -1.06 12.17
N GLN A 95 5.95 -2.00 11.26
CA GLN A 95 7.01 -2.70 10.53
C GLN A 95 7.35 -2.06 9.17
N ASN A 96 6.73 -0.92 8.83
CA ASN A 96 6.90 -0.21 7.55
C ASN A 96 6.55 -1.08 6.33
N LYS A 97 5.61 -2.01 6.48
CA LYS A 97 5.11 -2.86 5.40
C LYS A 97 3.88 -2.25 4.75
N PRO A 98 3.70 -2.39 3.41
CA PRO A 98 2.48 -1.94 2.75
C PRO A 98 1.32 -2.84 3.13
N VAL A 99 0.13 -2.26 3.29
CA VAL A 99 -1.10 -2.98 3.61
C VAL A 99 -2.25 -2.55 2.72
N ILE A 100 -2.89 -3.54 2.09
CA ILE A 100 -4.08 -3.38 1.26
C ILE A 100 -5.30 -3.83 2.04
N VAL A 101 -6.34 -3.00 2.10
CA VAL A 101 -7.66 -3.41 2.56
C VAL A 101 -8.47 -3.87 1.36
N ALA A 102 -8.89 -5.13 1.37
CA ALA A 102 -9.51 -5.78 0.24
C ALA A 102 -10.86 -6.44 0.58
N THR A 103 -11.63 -6.69 -0.45
CA THR A 103 -12.95 -7.35 -0.45
C THR A 103 -14.05 -6.55 0.23
N GLN A 104 -15.26 -6.60 -0.34
CA GLN A 104 -16.47 -5.97 0.19
C GLN A 104 -16.35 -4.44 0.43
N MET A 105 -15.55 -3.74 -0.40
CA MET A 105 -15.35 -2.30 -0.27
C MET A 105 -16.56 -1.50 -0.81
N LEU A 106 -17.02 -1.83 -2.01
CA LEU A 106 -18.20 -1.24 -2.67
C LEU A 106 -19.07 -2.37 -3.24
N GLU A 107 -19.28 -3.45 -2.51
CA GLU A 107 -19.86 -4.71 -2.99
C GLU A 107 -21.23 -4.53 -3.62
N SER A 108 -22.07 -3.64 -3.08
CA SER A 108 -23.38 -3.35 -3.66
C SER A 108 -23.29 -2.82 -5.10
N MET A 109 -22.14 -2.27 -5.51
CA MET A 109 -21.90 -1.79 -6.88
C MET A 109 -21.61 -2.92 -7.90
N ILE A 110 -21.56 -4.17 -7.47
CA ILE A 110 -21.61 -5.30 -8.39
C ILE A 110 -22.92 -5.23 -9.19
N GLU A 111 -24.03 -4.94 -8.53
CA GLU A 111 -25.38 -4.93 -9.11
C GLU A 111 -25.99 -3.53 -9.25
N ASN A 112 -25.55 -2.53 -8.47
CA ASN A 112 -26.13 -1.19 -8.41
C ASN A 112 -25.12 -0.11 -8.86
N PRO A 113 -25.58 0.98 -9.50
CA PRO A 113 -24.71 2.07 -9.93
C PRO A 113 -24.21 2.97 -8.77
N PHE A 114 -24.75 2.81 -7.57
CA PHE A 114 -24.41 3.58 -6.36
C PHE A 114 -24.20 2.64 -5.18
N PRO A 115 -23.21 2.91 -4.32
CA PRO A 115 -22.97 2.15 -3.11
C PRO A 115 -23.94 2.55 -1.99
N THR A 116 -23.92 1.80 -0.92
CA THR A 116 -24.51 2.19 0.36
C THR A 116 -23.64 3.24 1.05
N ARG A 117 -24.24 4.00 1.99
CA ARG A 117 -23.47 4.94 2.84
C ARG A 117 -22.48 4.22 3.74
N ALA A 118 -22.77 2.98 4.15
CA ALA A 118 -21.87 2.17 4.96
C ALA A 118 -20.58 1.83 4.18
N GLU A 119 -20.68 1.46 2.92
CA GLU A 119 -19.53 1.17 2.05
C GLU A 119 -18.66 2.41 1.80
N VAL A 120 -19.29 3.58 1.58
CA VAL A 120 -18.55 4.85 1.47
C VAL A 120 -17.77 5.16 2.76
N SER A 121 -18.39 4.93 3.93
CA SER A 121 -17.75 5.12 5.22
C SER A 121 -16.62 4.11 5.44
N ASP A 122 -16.76 2.89 4.94
CA ASP A 122 -15.78 1.83 5.06
C ASP A 122 -14.49 2.17 4.27
N VAL A 123 -14.61 2.58 3.02
CA VAL A 123 -13.46 3.08 2.22
C VAL A 123 -12.77 4.25 2.91
N ALA A 124 -13.54 5.22 3.42
CA ALA A 124 -12.98 6.36 4.14
C ALA A 124 -12.27 5.93 5.44
N THR A 125 -12.82 4.93 6.16
CA THR A 125 -12.22 4.39 7.39
C THR A 125 -10.89 3.71 7.14
N ALA A 126 -10.74 2.94 6.06
CA ALA A 126 -9.47 2.36 5.67
C ALA A 126 -8.39 3.44 5.47
N CYS A 127 -8.74 4.56 4.82
CA CYS A 127 -7.85 5.71 4.67
C CYS A 127 -7.50 6.36 6.03
N TYR A 128 -8.49 6.60 6.90
CA TYR A 128 -8.26 7.15 8.23
C TYR A 128 -7.42 6.25 9.12
N ASN A 129 -7.53 4.95 8.98
CA ASN A 129 -6.69 3.97 9.68
C ASN A 129 -5.26 3.91 9.13
N CYS A 130 -4.94 4.68 8.09
CA CYS A 130 -3.65 4.69 7.41
C CYS A 130 -3.32 3.34 6.75
N ALA A 131 -4.28 2.68 6.09
CA ALA A 131 -3.99 1.69 5.07
C ALA A 131 -3.23 2.35 3.91
N ASP A 132 -2.41 1.61 3.21
CA ASP A 132 -1.66 2.15 2.06
C ASP A 132 -2.49 2.12 0.81
N ASP A 133 -3.34 1.10 0.68
CA ASP A 133 -4.13 0.86 -0.52
C ASP A 133 -5.49 0.24 -0.18
N VAL A 134 -6.45 0.38 -1.09
CA VAL A 134 -7.76 -0.26 -1.05
C VAL A 134 -8.04 -0.94 -2.38
N MET A 135 -8.62 -2.14 -2.35
CA MET A 135 -8.78 -2.97 -3.55
C MET A 135 -10.25 -3.28 -3.81
N LEU A 136 -10.68 -3.08 -5.05
CA LEU A 136 -11.93 -3.63 -5.60
C LEU A 136 -11.67 -5.05 -6.14
N SER A 137 -12.66 -5.92 -6.01
CA SER A 137 -12.60 -7.32 -6.46
C SER A 137 -13.72 -7.61 -7.47
N ALA A 138 -14.82 -8.19 -7.01
CA ALA A 138 -15.97 -8.53 -7.85
C ALA A 138 -16.63 -7.30 -8.50
N GLU A 139 -16.55 -6.14 -7.85
CA GLU A 139 -17.06 -4.85 -8.35
C GLU A 139 -16.50 -4.50 -9.74
N THR A 140 -15.25 -4.91 -10.02
CA THR A 140 -14.56 -4.61 -11.28
C THR A 140 -14.40 -5.82 -12.20
N THR A 141 -14.52 -7.06 -11.69
CA THR A 141 -14.31 -8.28 -12.48
C THR A 141 -15.59 -8.86 -13.06
N VAL A 142 -16.68 -8.85 -12.30
CA VAL A 142 -17.99 -9.39 -12.70
C VAL A 142 -19.13 -8.37 -12.53
N GLY A 143 -18.85 -7.22 -11.89
CA GLY A 143 -19.83 -6.16 -11.62
C GLY A 143 -20.34 -5.51 -12.91
N LYS A 144 -21.56 -4.98 -12.83
CA LYS A 144 -22.22 -4.26 -13.94
C LYS A 144 -21.72 -2.84 -14.14
N PHE A 145 -21.02 -2.25 -13.13
CA PHE A 145 -20.63 -0.84 -13.10
C PHE A 145 -19.14 -0.62 -12.75
N PRO A 146 -18.17 -1.31 -13.39
CA PRO A 146 -16.77 -1.31 -12.98
C PRO A 146 -16.15 0.10 -13.00
N GLU A 147 -16.38 0.88 -14.05
CA GLU A 147 -15.84 2.24 -14.18
C GLU A 147 -16.40 3.19 -13.10
N MET A 148 -17.69 3.02 -12.77
CA MET A 148 -18.33 3.82 -11.73
C MET A 148 -17.77 3.48 -10.35
N ALA A 149 -17.53 2.19 -10.06
CA ALA A 149 -16.95 1.73 -8.81
C ALA A 149 -15.53 2.30 -8.61
N ILE A 150 -14.65 2.19 -9.61
CA ILE A 150 -13.30 2.75 -9.59
C ILE A 150 -13.37 4.27 -9.41
N GLY A 151 -14.19 4.94 -10.22
CA GLY A 151 -14.35 6.39 -10.18
C GLY A 151 -14.85 6.89 -8.83
N LEU A 152 -15.76 6.16 -8.20
CA LEU A 152 -16.29 6.52 -6.89
C LEU A 152 -15.26 6.28 -5.78
N MET A 153 -14.60 5.13 -5.76
CA MET A 153 -13.52 4.85 -4.79
C MET A 153 -12.46 5.96 -4.84
N SER A 154 -12.02 6.33 -6.05
CA SER A 154 -11.08 7.44 -6.23
C SER A 154 -11.63 8.78 -5.69
N ARG A 155 -12.92 9.08 -5.89
CA ARG A 155 -13.51 10.32 -5.34
C ARG A 155 -13.60 10.32 -3.83
N ILE A 156 -13.95 9.17 -3.21
CA ILE A 156 -13.99 9.05 -1.75
C ILE A 156 -12.60 9.37 -1.16
N LEU A 157 -11.56 8.69 -1.66
CA LEU A 157 -10.19 8.91 -1.19
C LEU A 157 -9.74 10.36 -1.39
N LYS A 158 -9.92 10.91 -2.59
CA LYS A 158 -9.60 12.32 -2.88
C LYS A 158 -10.34 13.30 -1.98
N THR A 159 -11.58 13.00 -1.60
CA THR A 159 -12.35 13.85 -0.68
C THR A 159 -11.76 13.79 0.73
N VAL A 160 -11.43 12.59 1.23
CA VAL A 160 -10.80 12.42 2.54
C VAL A 160 -9.44 13.12 2.62
N GLU A 161 -8.66 13.07 1.52
CA GLU A 161 -7.31 13.63 1.44
C GLU A 161 -7.26 15.11 1.02
N SER A 162 -8.41 15.71 0.70
CA SER A 162 -8.47 17.08 0.19
C SER A 162 -7.99 18.13 1.20
N GLU A 163 -7.50 19.27 0.70
CA GLU A 163 -7.13 20.41 1.54
C GLU A 163 -8.31 20.95 2.36
N GLU A 164 -9.55 20.82 1.84
CA GLU A 164 -10.77 21.25 2.52
C GLU A 164 -11.04 20.42 3.80
N HIS A 165 -10.70 19.12 3.79
CA HIS A 165 -10.95 18.18 4.89
C HIS A 165 -9.69 17.74 5.63
N LYS A 166 -8.54 18.37 5.33
CA LYS A 166 -7.22 17.97 5.85
C LYS A 166 -7.14 17.85 7.37
N GLU A 167 -7.82 18.72 8.11
CA GLU A 167 -7.80 18.72 9.58
C GLU A 167 -8.39 17.45 10.18
N VAL A 168 -9.33 16.80 9.47
CA VAL A 168 -9.89 15.52 9.91
C VAL A 168 -8.85 14.42 9.74
N LEU A 169 -8.31 14.27 8.52
CA LEU A 169 -7.30 13.25 8.23
C LEU A 169 -6.03 13.45 9.06
N ASP A 170 -5.56 14.70 9.24
CA ASP A 170 -4.34 15.00 10.00
C ASP A 170 -4.45 14.54 11.47
N ARG A 171 -5.63 14.59 12.09
CA ARG A 171 -5.86 14.04 13.43
C ARG A 171 -5.69 12.52 13.48
N TYR A 172 -6.18 11.82 12.46
CA TYR A 172 -5.99 10.36 12.35
C TYR A 172 -4.54 10.01 12.07
N ILE A 173 -3.86 10.73 11.18
CA ILE A 173 -2.43 10.57 10.92
C ILE A 173 -1.61 10.79 12.19
N GLU A 174 -1.88 11.86 12.94
CA GLU A 174 -1.17 12.15 14.19
C GLU A 174 -1.37 11.04 15.22
N PHE A 175 -2.60 10.55 15.38
CA PHE A 175 -2.87 9.40 16.23
C PHE A 175 -2.11 8.15 15.77
N ASN A 176 -2.03 7.89 14.47
CA ASN A 176 -1.37 6.70 13.94
C ASN A 176 0.16 6.77 13.99
N LYS A 177 0.78 7.94 14.17
CA LYS A 177 2.24 8.08 14.30
C LYS A 177 2.83 7.24 15.42
N GLN A 178 2.09 6.99 16.50
CA GLN A 178 2.53 6.14 17.60
C GLN A 178 2.77 4.68 17.19
N PHE A 179 2.19 4.24 16.06
CA PHE A 179 2.36 2.91 15.50
C PHE A 179 3.42 2.85 14.39
N THR A 180 4.15 3.93 14.13
CA THR A 180 5.18 3.98 13.11
C THR A 180 6.58 3.89 13.71
N ASN A 181 7.50 3.28 12.96
CA ASN A 181 8.91 3.18 13.34
C ASN A 181 9.78 3.84 12.27
N ILE A 182 9.90 5.15 12.37
CA ILE A 182 10.60 5.98 11.38
C ILE A 182 11.97 6.40 11.93
N CYS A 183 13.02 6.23 11.14
CA CYS A 183 14.36 6.70 11.50
C CYS A 183 14.38 8.22 11.69
N PRO A 184 14.77 8.73 12.87
CA PRO A 184 14.75 10.17 13.13
C PRO A 184 15.56 10.99 12.13
N LYS A 185 16.71 10.47 11.67
CA LYS A 185 17.55 11.14 10.67
C LYS A 185 16.86 11.25 9.32
N LEU A 186 16.14 10.20 8.90
CA LEU A 186 15.36 10.23 7.66
C LEU A 186 14.22 11.23 7.77
N GLN A 187 13.50 11.21 8.89
CA GLN A 187 12.40 12.14 9.16
C GLN A 187 12.88 13.60 9.15
N GLU A 188 14.03 13.89 9.75
CA GLU A 188 14.62 15.23 9.75
C GLU A 188 14.95 15.69 8.32
N LYS A 189 15.58 14.83 7.50
CA LYS A 189 15.90 15.14 6.09
C LYS A 189 14.65 15.46 5.29
N VAL A 190 13.63 14.62 5.38
CA VAL A 190 12.35 14.79 4.68
C VAL A 190 11.67 16.09 5.11
N ASN A 191 11.54 16.32 6.41
CA ASN A 191 10.91 17.52 6.96
C ASN A 191 11.68 18.79 6.55
N SER A 192 13.02 18.74 6.56
CA SER A 192 13.86 19.86 6.11
C SER A 192 13.64 20.17 4.64
N ALA A 193 13.60 19.16 3.77
CA ALA A 193 13.33 19.34 2.34
C ALA A 193 11.96 20.02 2.11
N ILE A 194 10.91 19.54 2.77
CA ILE A 194 9.56 20.11 2.66
C ILE A 194 9.52 21.53 3.20
N LYS A 195 10.15 21.79 4.36
CA LYS A 195 10.25 23.14 4.95
C LYS A 195 10.99 24.13 4.04
N ASN A 196 11.94 23.65 3.26
CA ASN A 196 12.67 24.44 2.27
C ASN A 196 11.92 24.61 0.93
N GLY A 197 10.66 24.18 0.86
CA GLY A 197 9.77 24.41 -0.29
C GLY A 197 9.71 23.28 -1.29
N ALA A 198 10.19 22.09 -0.97
CA ALA A 198 10.02 20.93 -1.84
C ALA A 198 8.53 20.56 -1.95
N LYS A 199 8.05 20.42 -3.19
CA LYS A 199 6.71 19.94 -3.54
C LYS A 199 6.71 18.51 -4.08
N ALA A 200 7.89 17.98 -4.37
CA ALA A 200 8.11 16.57 -4.70
C ALA A 200 9.47 16.14 -4.17
N LEU A 201 9.54 14.87 -3.74
CA LEU A 201 10.76 14.25 -3.26
C LEU A 201 11.19 13.14 -4.21
N TYR A 202 12.49 12.85 -4.29
CA TYR A 202 12.95 11.69 -5.02
C TYR A 202 14.10 10.97 -4.30
N LEU A 203 14.22 9.68 -4.60
CA LEU A 203 15.27 8.80 -4.12
C LEU A 203 15.85 8.02 -5.31
N ILE A 204 17.11 7.67 -5.24
CA ILE A 204 17.77 6.86 -6.27
C ILE A 204 18.19 5.54 -5.63
N GLU A 205 17.70 4.42 -6.16
CA GLU A 205 17.96 3.05 -5.67
C GLU A 205 17.77 2.89 -4.14
N PRO A 206 16.66 3.39 -3.54
CA PRO A 206 16.43 3.16 -2.12
C PRO A 206 16.09 1.69 -1.85
N ASP A 207 16.34 1.24 -0.63
CA ASP A 207 15.77 -0.02 -0.15
C ASP A 207 14.26 0.11 0.16
N ASP A 208 13.55 -1.00 0.21
CA ASP A 208 12.11 -1.07 0.51
C ASP A 208 11.78 -0.50 1.88
N LYS A 209 12.66 -0.68 2.87
CA LYS A 209 12.50 -0.14 4.22
C LYS A 209 12.49 1.38 4.24
N THR A 210 13.38 2.02 3.48
CA THR A 210 13.43 3.48 3.35
C THR A 210 12.16 4.02 2.70
N VAL A 211 11.70 3.37 1.62
CA VAL A 211 10.43 3.71 0.95
C VAL A 211 9.26 3.55 1.92
N GLY A 212 9.19 2.42 2.63
CA GLY A 212 8.16 2.18 3.63
C GLY A 212 8.14 3.24 4.72
N GLN A 213 9.28 3.63 5.28
CA GLN A 213 9.35 4.68 6.30
C GLN A 213 8.83 6.03 5.80
N ILE A 214 9.18 6.43 4.56
CA ILE A 214 8.68 7.69 3.97
C ILE A 214 7.17 7.62 3.76
N SER A 215 6.66 6.51 3.23
CA SER A 215 5.22 6.29 3.06
C SER A 215 4.46 6.41 4.40
N LYS A 216 5.00 5.81 5.48
CA LYS A 216 4.36 5.86 6.82
C LYS A 216 4.43 7.25 7.47
N MET A 217 5.18 8.19 6.93
CA MET A 217 5.08 9.61 7.32
C MET A 217 3.77 10.25 6.86
N ARG A 218 3.05 9.62 5.92
CA ARG A 218 1.78 10.11 5.35
C ARG A 218 1.87 11.56 4.85
N LEU A 219 2.92 11.80 4.06
CA LEU A 219 3.19 13.12 3.51
C LEU A 219 2.14 13.52 2.46
N ARG A 220 1.81 14.80 2.39
CA ARG A 220 1.06 15.38 1.26
C ARG A 220 1.93 15.62 0.04
N THR A 221 3.25 15.57 0.24
CA THR A 221 4.25 15.72 -0.81
C THR A 221 4.52 14.35 -1.43
N PRO A 222 4.25 14.13 -2.72
CA PRO A 222 4.52 12.87 -3.38
C PRO A 222 6.03 12.59 -3.44
N PHE A 223 6.39 11.32 -3.44
CA PHE A 223 7.78 10.93 -3.57
C PHE A 223 7.98 9.87 -4.65
N PHE A 224 9.11 9.95 -5.33
CA PHE A 224 9.45 9.22 -6.53
C PHE A 224 10.74 8.43 -6.31
N PRO A 225 10.69 7.18 -5.85
CA PRO A 225 11.87 6.32 -5.85
C PRO A 225 12.14 5.81 -7.26
N PHE A 226 13.40 5.91 -7.70
CA PHE A 226 13.87 5.43 -8.99
C PHE A 226 14.62 4.11 -8.79
N PHE A 227 14.20 3.06 -9.50
CA PHE A 227 14.73 1.70 -9.37
C PHE A 227 15.26 1.16 -10.69
N LYS A 228 16.32 0.33 -10.62
CA LYS A 228 16.69 -0.62 -11.66
C LYS A 228 16.04 -1.99 -11.45
N ASP A 229 15.65 -2.31 -10.21
CA ASP A 229 14.98 -3.55 -9.83
C ASP A 229 13.45 -3.41 -10.03
N GLU A 230 12.93 -4.17 -10.98
CA GLU A 230 11.50 -4.20 -11.31
C GLU A 230 10.64 -4.76 -10.15
N GLN A 231 11.16 -5.67 -9.33
CA GLN A 231 10.42 -6.22 -8.20
C GLN A 231 10.20 -5.16 -7.11
N LEU A 232 11.23 -4.37 -6.82
CA LEU A 232 11.13 -3.26 -5.88
C LEU A 232 10.22 -2.16 -6.41
N GLU A 233 10.33 -1.85 -7.70
CA GLU A 233 9.47 -0.85 -8.34
C GLU A 233 7.99 -1.27 -8.20
N GLN A 234 7.64 -2.52 -8.52
CA GLN A 234 6.27 -2.99 -8.42
C GLN A 234 5.78 -3.08 -6.96
N LEU A 235 6.61 -3.55 -6.02
CA LEU A 235 6.27 -3.54 -4.61
C LEU A 235 5.98 -2.13 -4.11
N CYS A 236 6.80 -1.16 -4.51
CA CYS A 236 6.68 0.21 -4.04
C CYS A 236 5.42 0.94 -4.55
N ARG A 237 4.75 0.42 -5.58
CA ARG A 237 3.43 0.91 -6.02
C ARG A 237 2.32 0.70 -4.99
N MET A 238 2.52 -0.23 -4.05
CA MET A 238 1.57 -0.50 -2.97
C MET A 238 1.70 0.47 -1.79
N TYR A 239 2.71 1.35 -1.76
CA TYR A 239 2.91 2.29 -0.66
C TYR A 239 2.18 3.61 -0.90
N TYR A 240 1.54 4.12 0.15
CA TYR A 240 0.88 5.42 0.13
C TYR A 240 1.82 6.56 -0.30
N GLY A 241 1.36 7.38 -1.23
CA GLY A 241 2.09 8.58 -1.69
C GLY A 241 3.35 8.30 -2.52
N CYS A 242 3.63 7.03 -2.81
CA CYS A 242 4.76 6.58 -3.60
C CYS A 242 4.40 6.47 -5.08
N ASP A 243 5.20 7.06 -5.96
CA ASP A 243 5.08 6.93 -7.41
C ASP A 243 6.43 6.43 -7.98
N PRO A 244 6.70 5.12 -7.88
CA PRO A 244 7.98 4.56 -8.26
C PRO A 244 8.21 4.58 -9.76
N VAL A 245 9.46 4.70 -10.16
CA VAL A 245 9.90 4.78 -11.56
C VAL A 245 10.94 3.72 -11.85
N LEU A 246 10.66 2.84 -12.81
CA LEU A 246 11.64 1.89 -13.32
C LEU A 246 12.59 2.60 -14.31
N MET A 247 13.88 2.53 -14.07
CA MET A 247 14.91 3.10 -14.94
C MET A 247 15.38 2.07 -15.96
N GLU A 248 15.04 2.22 -17.21
CA GLU A 248 15.58 1.39 -18.31
C GLU A 248 17.06 1.68 -18.60
N LYS A 249 17.52 2.87 -18.23
CA LYS A 249 18.91 3.34 -18.34
C LYS A 249 19.26 4.23 -17.17
N GLU A 250 20.53 4.45 -16.97
CA GLU A 250 21.02 5.40 -15.96
C GLU A 250 20.58 6.83 -16.34
N LEU A 251 19.96 7.52 -15.39
CA LEU A 251 19.49 8.90 -15.53
C LEU A 251 20.36 9.83 -14.69
N SER A 252 20.73 10.97 -15.23
CA SER A 252 21.36 12.04 -14.45
C SER A 252 20.36 12.70 -13.50
N GLU A 253 20.83 13.28 -12.41
CA GLU A 253 19.98 14.01 -11.46
C GLU A 253 19.12 15.10 -12.18
N LYS A 254 19.69 15.75 -13.19
CA LYS A 254 18.98 16.76 -13.97
C LYS A 254 17.80 16.17 -14.77
N GLU A 255 17.99 14.99 -15.39
CA GLU A 255 16.92 14.29 -16.10
C GLU A 255 15.80 13.87 -15.15
N ILE A 256 16.16 13.35 -13.97
CA ILE A 256 15.20 12.96 -12.91
C ILE A 256 14.39 14.17 -12.45
N VAL A 257 15.04 15.26 -12.10
CA VAL A 257 14.39 16.50 -11.64
C VAL A 257 13.45 17.05 -12.70
N SER A 258 13.90 17.11 -13.96
CA SER A 258 13.09 17.59 -15.08
C SER A 258 11.88 16.68 -15.35
N TYR A 259 12.05 15.37 -15.26
CA TYR A 259 10.96 14.39 -15.38
C TYR A 259 9.86 14.64 -14.32
N ILE A 260 10.26 14.75 -13.03
CA ILE A 260 9.32 14.96 -11.92
C ILE A 260 8.63 16.31 -12.04
N ALA A 261 9.40 17.37 -12.30
CA ALA A 261 8.88 18.73 -12.44
C ALA A 261 7.80 18.81 -13.51
N LYS A 262 8.04 18.19 -14.67
CA LYS A 262 7.06 18.11 -15.77
C LYS A 262 5.83 17.31 -15.39
N ARG A 263 6.01 16.13 -14.74
CA ARG A 263 4.91 15.23 -14.34
C ARG A 263 3.99 15.87 -13.31
N GLN A 264 4.57 16.64 -12.36
CA GLN A 264 3.84 17.28 -11.28
C GLN A 264 3.38 18.72 -11.58
N GLY A 265 3.82 19.31 -12.70
CA GLY A 265 3.51 20.70 -13.05
C GLY A 265 4.12 21.72 -12.09
N ILE A 266 5.31 21.43 -11.54
CA ILE A 266 6.06 22.26 -10.58
C ILE A 266 7.39 22.72 -11.17
N LYS A 267 8.10 23.62 -10.45
CA LYS A 267 9.45 24.06 -10.87
C LYS A 267 10.49 23.03 -10.48
N GLU A 268 11.57 22.91 -11.24
CA GLU A 268 12.71 22.04 -10.91
C GLU A 268 13.31 22.35 -9.54
N SER A 269 13.30 23.61 -9.12
CA SER A 269 13.74 24.05 -7.78
C SER A 269 12.85 23.58 -6.62
N GLU A 270 11.66 23.05 -6.92
CA GLU A 270 10.71 22.52 -5.93
C GLU A 270 10.80 20.98 -5.82
N VAL A 271 11.79 20.35 -6.46
CA VAL A 271 12.07 18.91 -6.39
C VAL A 271 13.31 18.69 -5.53
N ALA A 272 13.23 17.81 -4.54
CA ALA A 272 14.33 17.56 -3.61
C ALA A 272 14.75 16.09 -3.55
N LEU A 273 16.06 15.84 -3.56
CA LEU A 273 16.67 14.53 -3.33
C LEU A 273 16.71 14.22 -1.83
N ILE A 274 16.27 13.04 -1.48
CA ILE A 274 16.43 12.44 -0.14
C ILE A 274 17.54 11.39 -0.23
N LYS A 275 18.68 11.65 0.45
CA LYS A 275 19.87 10.77 0.47
C LYS A 275 19.95 9.98 1.78
#